data_e9eaf3f184c4b59e6b72f5bedc8cee2d
#
_entry.id   e9eaf3f184c4b59e6b72f5bedc8cee2d
#
_cell.length_a   1.000
_cell.length_b   1.000
_cell.length_c   1.000
_cell.angle_alpha   90.00
_cell.angle_beta   90.00
_cell.angle_gamma   90.00
#
_symmetry.space_group_name_H-M   'P 1'
#
loop_
_entity.id
_entity.type
_entity.pdbx_description
1 polymer ?
#
loop_
_entity_poly.entity_id
_entity_poly.type
_entity_poly.pdbx_seq_one_letter_code
_entity_poly.pdbx_strand_id
1 'polypeptide(L)'
;TVCGHRRDLSAVDAQAVLALCRGNQVKWELRLSYNLLVRGEGEDLVIVQLSPPPGPVAVTPGQPAAFGEWTVTLGAEPGEGDSYPVSLPEKASLTVTSWKSADRMTLPDSRGPRSLKRLCADAGFRPWQRDALPVLRVDGIPAAVPGVGADAAFAPQPGGPAVFVTFTKEDGNEQ
;
A
#
# COMPACT_ATOMS: atom_id res chain seq x y z
N THR A 1 -25.92 -0.98 12.33
CA THR A 1 -25.62 0.44 12.06
C THR A 1 -24.15 0.54 11.72
N VAL A 2 -23.82 0.64 10.42
CA VAL A 2 -22.44 0.61 9.91
C VAL A 2 -21.68 1.92 10.18
N CYS A 3 -22.37 3.01 10.41
CA CYS A 3 -21.78 4.30 10.72
C CYS A 3 -22.03 4.65 12.17
N GLY A 4 -21.01 4.58 13.02
CA GLY A 4 -21.07 4.92 14.45
C GLY A 4 -21.37 6.40 14.76
N HIS A 5 -21.63 7.22 13.75
CA HIS A 5 -22.07 8.60 13.85
C HIS A 5 -23.21 8.84 12.87
N ARG A 6 -24.23 9.57 13.32
CA ARG A 6 -25.44 9.97 12.57
C ARG A 6 -25.14 10.87 11.35
N ARG A 7 -24.26 10.47 10.47
CA ARG A 7 -24.10 11.12 9.15
C ARG A 7 -24.61 10.11 8.13
N ASP A 8 -25.83 10.31 7.72
CA ASP A 8 -26.48 9.47 6.72
C ASP A 8 -25.73 9.56 5.39
N LEU A 9 -25.58 8.43 4.73
CA LEU A 9 -25.14 8.40 3.33
C LEU A 9 -26.05 9.32 2.52
N SER A 10 -25.50 10.09 1.62
CA SER A 10 -26.29 10.97 0.76
C SER A 10 -27.24 10.14 -0.11
N ALA A 11 -28.38 10.73 -0.47
CA ALA A 11 -29.31 10.08 -1.40
C ALA A 11 -28.62 9.74 -2.73
N VAL A 12 -27.63 10.52 -3.14
CA VAL A 12 -26.82 10.29 -4.35
C VAL A 12 -25.96 9.03 -4.19
N ASP A 13 -25.33 8.83 -3.03
CA ASP A 13 -24.54 7.62 -2.74
C ASP A 13 -25.43 6.37 -2.76
N ALA A 14 -26.59 6.44 -2.13
CA ALA A 14 -27.55 5.33 -2.11
C ALA A 14 -28.06 4.98 -3.50
N GLN A 15 -28.37 5.99 -4.33
CA GLN A 15 -28.81 5.77 -5.70
C GLN A 15 -27.71 5.17 -6.58
N ALA A 16 -26.45 5.59 -6.40
CA ALA A 16 -25.31 5.03 -7.13
C ALA A 16 -25.11 3.54 -6.81
N VAL A 17 -25.21 3.13 -5.54
CA VAL A 17 -25.15 1.72 -5.12
C VAL A 17 -26.31 0.92 -5.74
N LEU A 18 -27.53 1.43 -5.64
CA LEU A 18 -28.70 0.75 -6.21
C LEU A 18 -28.61 0.59 -7.72
N ALA A 19 -28.07 1.57 -8.44
CA ALA A 19 -27.87 1.48 -9.88
C ALA A 19 -26.90 0.34 -10.25
N LEU A 20 -25.80 0.18 -9.47
CA LEU A 20 -24.85 -0.91 -9.67
C LEU A 20 -25.41 -2.28 -9.29
N CYS A 21 -26.20 -2.35 -8.21
CA CYS A 21 -26.90 -3.60 -7.83
C CYS A 21 -27.89 -4.08 -8.89
N ARG A 22 -28.52 -3.15 -9.62
CA ARG A 22 -29.45 -3.46 -10.71
C ARG A 22 -28.78 -3.75 -12.04
N GLY A 23 -27.48 -3.43 -12.16
CA GLY A 23 -26.68 -3.73 -13.36
C GLY A 23 -26.33 -5.21 -13.46
N ASN A 24 -26.00 -5.66 -14.68
CA ASN A 24 -25.62 -7.05 -14.95
C ASN A 24 -24.13 -7.34 -14.64
N GLN A 25 -23.48 -6.51 -13.84
CA GLN A 25 -22.09 -6.72 -13.48
C GLN A 25 -21.98 -7.70 -12.31
N VAL A 26 -21.21 -8.76 -12.49
CA VAL A 26 -20.99 -9.79 -11.45
C VAL A 26 -20.14 -9.25 -10.30
N LYS A 27 -19.22 -8.32 -10.60
CA LYS A 27 -18.34 -7.68 -9.62
C LYS A 27 -18.25 -6.20 -9.91
N TRP A 28 -18.39 -5.38 -8.87
CA TRP A 28 -18.23 -3.95 -8.96
C TRP A 28 -17.77 -3.36 -7.63
N GLU A 29 -17.13 -2.22 -7.69
CA GLU A 29 -16.67 -1.46 -6.52
C GLU A 29 -17.05 0.00 -6.69
N LEU A 30 -17.51 0.63 -5.61
CA LEU A 30 -17.84 2.03 -5.57
C LEU A 30 -17.33 2.67 -4.27
N ARG A 31 -16.52 3.72 -4.41
CA ARG A 31 -16.09 4.51 -3.28
C ARG A 31 -17.14 5.58 -3.00
N LEU A 32 -17.63 5.59 -1.78
CA LEU A 32 -18.62 6.55 -1.30
C LEU A 32 -17.97 7.64 -0.45
N SER A 33 -18.78 8.63 -0.07
CA SER A 33 -18.41 9.63 0.93
C SER A 33 -17.96 8.97 2.25
N TYR A 34 -17.24 9.70 3.08
CA TYR A 34 -16.75 9.23 4.39
C TYR A 34 -15.80 8.03 4.34
N ASN A 35 -15.03 7.86 3.25
CA ASN A 35 -14.11 6.74 3.07
C ASN A 35 -14.78 5.36 3.18
N LEU A 36 -16.01 5.24 2.74
CA LEU A 36 -16.68 3.96 2.59
C LEU A 36 -16.40 3.39 1.20
N LEU A 37 -16.10 2.11 1.16
CA LEU A 37 -16.02 1.31 -0.05
C LEU A 37 -17.15 0.29 -0.04
N VAL A 38 -17.94 0.27 -1.10
CA VAL A 38 -18.97 -0.75 -1.30
C VAL A 38 -18.55 -1.66 -2.45
N ARG A 39 -18.59 -2.96 -2.22
CA ARG A 39 -18.33 -3.97 -3.24
C ARG A 39 -19.54 -4.87 -3.38
N GLY A 40 -19.90 -5.14 -4.62
CA GLY A 40 -20.83 -6.20 -4.98
C GLY A 40 -20.09 -7.38 -5.59
N GLU A 41 -20.41 -8.59 -5.16
CA GLU A 41 -19.90 -9.83 -5.73
C GLU A 41 -21.02 -10.88 -5.74
N GLY A 42 -21.59 -11.11 -6.92
CA GLY A 42 -22.79 -11.95 -7.03
C GLY A 42 -23.98 -11.34 -6.30
N GLU A 43 -24.51 -12.04 -5.30
CA GLU A 43 -25.62 -11.58 -4.45
C GLU A 43 -25.14 -10.86 -3.17
N ASP A 44 -23.85 -10.84 -2.92
CA ASP A 44 -23.26 -10.25 -1.72
C ASP A 44 -22.93 -8.78 -1.91
N LEU A 45 -23.20 -8.00 -0.87
CA LEU A 45 -22.82 -6.59 -0.76
C LEU A 45 -21.95 -6.41 0.49
N VAL A 46 -20.72 -5.96 0.27
CA VAL A 46 -19.76 -5.72 1.37
C VAL A 46 -19.49 -4.22 1.48
N ILE A 47 -19.63 -3.69 2.67
CA ILE A 47 -19.30 -2.29 2.98
C ILE A 47 -18.07 -2.27 3.90
N VAL A 48 -17.03 -1.58 3.46
CA VAL A 48 -15.76 -1.47 4.18
C VAL A 48 -15.50 -0.01 4.52
N GLN A 49 -15.21 0.26 5.80
CA GLN A 49 -14.70 1.56 6.21
C GLN A 49 -13.19 1.62 5.90
N LEU A 50 -12.80 2.54 5.02
CA LEU A 50 -11.40 2.79 4.72
C LEU A 50 -10.81 3.77 5.74
N SER A 51 -9.69 3.42 6.33
CA SER A 51 -8.91 4.37 7.13
C SER A 51 -8.18 5.36 6.23
N PRO A 52 -8.04 6.64 6.64
CA PRO A 52 -7.20 7.57 5.91
C PRO A 52 -5.74 7.08 5.91
N PRO A 53 -4.96 7.36 4.83
CA PRO A 53 -3.56 6.98 4.79
C PRO A 53 -2.79 7.59 5.97
N PRO A 54 -1.88 6.84 6.60
CA PRO A 54 -1.04 7.39 7.66
C PRO A 54 -0.13 8.52 7.13
N GLY A 55 0.26 9.41 8.02
CA GLY A 55 1.29 10.41 7.71
C GLY A 55 2.69 9.79 7.61
N PRO A 56 3.69 10.58 7.18
CA PRO A 56 5.06 10.10 7.07
C PRO A 56 5.60 9.59 8.41
N VAL A 57 6.35 8.49 8.38
CA VAL A 57 6.99 7.88 9.55
C VAL A 57 8.48 7.74 9.27
N ALA A 58 9.32 8.24 10.18
CA ALA A 58 10.77 8.04 10.11
C ALA A 58 11.12 6.58 10.39
N VAL A 59 12.09 6.03 9.66
CA VAL A 59 12.57 4.66 9.82
C VAL A 59 13.99 4.68 10.37
N THR A 60 14.20 3.96 11.45
CA THR A 60 15.52 3.77 12.06
C THR A 60 15.92 2.29 11.90
N PRO A 61 17.11 1.98 11.35
CA PRO A 61 17.59 0.61 11.27
C PRO A 61 17.56 -0.08 12.64
N GLY A 62 17.07 -1.32 12.68
CA GLY A 62 16.95 -2.11 13.90
C GLY A 62 15.72 -1.80 14.76
N GLN A 63 14.89 -0.83 14.36
CA GLN A 63 13.64 -0.52 15.07
C GLN A 63 12.44 -0.67 14.12
N PRO A 64 11.34 -1.29 14.58
CA PRO A 64 10.12 -1.37 13.77
C PRO A 64 9.45 -0.01 13.65
N ALA A 65 8.97 0.32 12.45
CA ALA A 65 8.19 1.52 12.17
C ALA A 65 6.77 1.09 11.78
N ALA A 66 5.78 1.59 12.51
CA ALA A 66 4.37 1.30 12.24
C ALA A 66 3.81 2.28 11.20
N PHE A 67 3.12 1.75 10.18
CA PHE A 67 2.46 2.51 9.13
C PHE A 67 1.09 1.88 8.83
N GLY A 68 0.04 2.38 9.47
CA GLY A 68 -1.29 1.76 9.41
C GLY A 68 -1.27 0.32 9.91
N GLU A 69 -1.71 -0.62 9.08
CA GLU A 69 -1.68 -2.07 9.36
C GLU A 69 -0.33 -2.73 9.04
N TRP A 70 0.67 -1.94 8.65
CA TRP A 70 1.98 -2.43 8.26
C TRP A 70 3.03 -2.10 9.31
N THR A 71 3.97 -3.00 9.46
CA THR A 71 5.22 -2.76 10.18
C THR A 71 6.38 -2.87 9.20
N VAL A 72 7.27 -1.88 9.21
CA VAL A 72 8.45 -1.81 8.35
C VAL A 72 9.69 -1.89 9.22
N THR A 73 10.57 -2.84 8.91
CA THR A 73 11.85 -3.02 9.61
C THR A 73 13.01 -3.05 8.64
N LEU A 74 14.16 -2.56 9.08
CA LEU A 74 15.43 -2.68 8.37
C LEU A 74 16.40 -3.49 9.23
N GLY A 75 16.89 -4.60 8.71
CA GLY A 75 17.77 -5.50 9.43
C GLY A 75 18.84 -6.12 8.56
N ALA A 76 19.79 -6.82 9.18
CA ALA A 76 20.87 -7.51 8.48
C ALA A 76 20.40 -8.77 7.74
N GLU A 77 19.26 -9.32 8.12
CA GLU A 77 18.67 -10.53 7.55
C GLU A 77 17.21 -10.30 7.15
N PRO A 78 16.69 -11.09 6.20
CA PRO A 78 15.29 -11.03 5.83
C PRO A 78 14.39 -11.46 7.01
N GLY A 79 13.32 -10.70 7.23
CA GLY A 79 12.29 -11.02 8.22
C GLY A 79 11.12 -11.78 7.63
N GLU A 80 10.12 -12.04 8.47
CA GLU A 80 8.84 -12.62 8.04
C GLU A 80 8.00 -11.57 7.31
N GLY A 81 7.56 -11.88 6.09
CA GLY A 81 6.80 -10.99 5.23
C GLY A 81 7.52 -10.70 3.91
N ASP A 82 7.12 -9.61 3.26
CA ASP A 82 7.76 -9.16 2.03
C ASP A 82 9.11 -8.52 2.36
N SER A 83 10.20 -9.21 2.04
CA SER A 83 11.55 -8.78 2.37
C SER A 83 12.40 -8.59 1.13
N TYR A 84 13.04 -7.43 1.01
CA TYR A 84 13.87 -7.06 -0.13
C TYR A 84 15.25 -6.59 0.31
N PRO A 85 16.33 -7.09 -0.33
CA PRO A 85 17.66 -6.57 -0.08
C PRO A 85 17.84 -5.19 -0.72
N VAL A 86 18.36 -4.25 0.03
CA VAL A 86 18.65 -2.88 -0.43
C VAL A 86 20.01 -2.42 0.06
N SER A 87 20.69 -1.63 -0.76
CA SER A 87 21.90 -0.91 -0.37
C SER A 87 21.50 0.55 -0.08
N LEU A 88 21.74 0.98 1.13
CA LEU A 88 21.38 2.31 1.58
C LEU A 88 22.63 3.18 1.70
N PRO A 89 22.59 4.45 1.22
CA PRO A 89 23.66 5.39 1.44
C PRO A 89 23.84 5.67 2.93
N GLU A 90 25.09 5.87 3.36
CA GLU A 90 25.34 6.39 4.71
C GLU A 90 24.66 7.74 4.86
N LYS A 91 24.05 7.99 6.00
CA LYS A 91 23.35 9.26 6.31
C LYS A 91 22.11 9.56 5.44
N ALA A 92 21.57 8.58 4.75
CA ALA A 92 20.32 8.75 4.02
C ALA A 92 19.14 8.99 4.98
N SER A 93 18.23 9.87 4.60
CA SER A 93 16.95 10.02 5.30
C SER A 93 16.00 8.91 4.88
N LEU A 94 15.57 8.10 5.85
CA LEU A 94 14.69 6.96 5.63
C LEU A 94 13.30 7.27 6.19
N THR A 95 12.31 7.22 5.32
CA THR A 95 10.91 7.47 5.69
C THR A 95 9.99 6.46 5.02
N VAL A 96 8.86 6.21 5.65
CA VAL A 96 7.74 5.48 5.04
C VAL A 96 6.59 6.44 4.86
N THR A 97 6.05 6.48 3.65
CA THR A 97 4.91 7.34 3.30
C THR A 97 3.91 6.58 2.44
N SER A 98 2.73 7.15 2.23
CA SER A 98 1.84 6.73 1.15
C SER A 98 2.47 7.00 -0.22
N TRP A 99 1.99 6.28 -1.24
CA TRP A 99 2.39 6.54 -2.61
C TRP A 99 1.96 7.95 -3.07
N LYS A 100 2.65 8.47 -4.07
CA LYS A 100 2.32 9.73 -4.73
C LYS A 100 2.14 9.51 -6.23
N SER A 101 1.34 10.33 -6.88
CA SER A 101 1.06 10.20 -8.33
C SER A 101 2.30 10.34 -9.21
N ALA A 102 3.30 11.07 -8.75
CA ALA A 102 4.58 11.25 -9.44
C ALA A 102 5.58 10.10 -9.21
N ASP A 103 5.30 9.17 -8.30
CA ASP A 103 6.22 8.09 -7.95
C ASP A 103 6.44 7.14 -9.12
N ARG A 104 7.71 6.86 -9.37
CA ARG A 104 8.19 5.92 -10.36
C ARG A 104 9.26 5.04 -9.74
N MET A 105 9.30 3.78 -10.16
CA MET A 105 10.33 2.83 -9.77
C MET A 105 10.79 2.03 -10.98
N THR A 106 12.05 1.62 -10.97
CA THR A 106 12.62 0.70 -11.94
C THR A 106 12.88 -0.62 -11.24
N LEU A 107 12.09 -1.65 -11.52
CA LEU A 107 12.35 -2.98 -10.99
C LEU A 107 13.57 -3.59 -11.70
N PRO A 108 14.35 -4.50 -11.04
CA PRO A 108 15.58 -5.05 -11.61
C PRO A 108 15.46 -5.64 -13.01
N ASP A 109 14.33 -6.28 -13.31
CA ASP A 109 14.09 -6.92 -14.61
C ASP A 109 13.27 -6.06 -15.57
N SER A 110 13.04 -4.80 -15.26
CA SER A 110 12.24 -3.90 -16.10
C SER A 110 13.10 -3.12 -17.08
N ARG A 111 12.53 -2.77 -18.25
CA ARG A 111 13.22 -1.99 -19.29
C ARG A 111 13.38 -0.51 -18.96
N GLY A 112 12.87 -0.05 -17.82
CA GLY A 112 12.93 1.35 -17.41
C GLY A 112 11.90 1.71 -16.34
N PRO A 113 11.87 2.99 -15.94
CA PRO A 113 11.01 3.44 -14.87
C PRO A 113 9.53 3.36 -15.25
N ARG A 114 8.72 2.84 -14.34
CA ARG A 114 7.26 2.75 -14.48
C ARG A 114 6.59 3.47 -13.31
N SER A 115 5.40 4.03 -13.55
CA SER A 115 4.65 4.65 -12.47
C SER A 115 4.30 3.63 -11.38
N LEU A 116 4.42 4.03 -10.13
CA LEU A 116 4.09 3.16 -8.99
C LEU A 116 2.61 2.72 -9.03
N LYS A 117 1.73 3.60 -9.52
CA LYS A 117 0.33 3.27 -9.77
C LYS A 117 0.18 2.01 -10.65
N ARG A 118 0.95 1.93 -11.74
CA ARG A 118 0.90 0.80 -12.67
C ARG A 118 1.55 -0.45 -12.08
N LEU A 119 2.68 -0.30 -11.41
CA LEU A 119 3.35 -1.41 -10.73
C LEU A 119 2.45 -2.07 -9.68
N CYS A 120 1.74 -1.28 -8.88
CA CYS A 120 0.77 -1.80 -7.92
C CYS A 120 -0.41 -2.51 -8.61
N ALA A 121 -0.91 -1.97 -9.71
CA ALA A 121 -1.99 -2.62 -10.46
C ALA A 121 -1.54 -3.94 -11.08
N ASP A 122 -0.35 -4.01 -11.65
CA ASP A 122 0.25 -5.23 -12.21
C ASP A 122 0.52 -6.28 -11.11
N ALA A 123 0.80 -5.85 -9.89
CA ALA A 123 0.93 -6.72 -8.70
C ALA A 123 -0.41 -7.18 -8.12
N GLY A 124 -1.54 -6.75 -8.68
CA GLY A 124 -2.88 -7.15 -8.27
C GLY A 124 -3.52 -6.28 -7.19
N PHE A 125 -2.91 -5.17 -6.82
CA PHE A 125 -3.49 -4.27 -5.83
C PHE A 125 -4.62 -3.43 -6.42
N ARG A 126 -5.73 -3.39 -5.69
CA ARG A 126 -6.84 -2.48 -5.97
C ARG A 126 -6.46 -1.04 -5.58
N PRO A 127 -7.10 0.00 -6.16
CA PRO A 127 -6.79 1.39 -5.84
C PRO A 127 -6.78 1.71 -4.34
N TRP A 128 -7.76 1.21 -3.60
CA TRP A 128 -7.87 1.43 -2.16
C TRP A 128 -6.80 0.67 -1.35
N GLN A 129 -6.35 -0.52 -1.83
CA GLN A 129 -5.23 -1.24 -1.22
C GLN A 129 -3.91 -0.50 -1.44
N ARG A 130 -3.68 0.02 -2.66
CA ARG A 130 -2.51 0.84 -2.99
C ARG A 130 -2.39 2.06 -2.09
N ASP A 131 -3.51 2.73 -1.80
CA ASP A 131 -3.52 3.92 -0.94
C ASP A 131 -3.07 3.62 0.51
N ALA A 132 -3.17 2.38 0.94
CA ALA A 132 -2.75 1.90 2.26
C ALA A 132 -1.34 1.29 2.29
N LEU A 133 -0.69 1.10 1.14
CA LEU A 133 0.64 0.51 1.07
C LEU A 133 1.72 1.46 1.60
N PRO A 134 2.65 0.94 2.42
CA PRO A 134 3.84 1.69 2.80
C PRO A 134 4.82 1.77 1.62
N VAL A 135 5.35 2.96 1.37
CA VAL A 135 6.44 3.19 0.43
C VAL A 135 7.66 3.61 1.21
N LEU A 136 8.69 2.75 1.24
CA LEU A 136 9.98 3.13 1.80
C LEU A 136 10.65 4.13 0.88
N ARG A 137 11.07 5.28 1.43
CA ARG A 137 11.78 6.32 0.70
C ARG A 137 13.18 6.52 1.28
N VAL A 138 14.12 6.62 0.38
CA VAL A 138 15.50 7.00 0.67
C VAL A 138 15.71 8.40 0.08
N ASP A 139 15.94 9.38 0.95
CA ASP A 139 16.03 10.80 0.56
C ASP A 139 14.83 11.28 -0.30
N GLY A 140 13.64 10.81 0.03
CA GLY A 140 12.39 11.12 -0.66
C GLY A 140 12.12 10.30 -1.92
N ILE A 141 13.06 9.46 -2.35
CA ILE A 141 12.92 8.61 -3.56
C ILE A 141 12.31 7.26 -3.18
N PRO A 142 11.29 6.76 -3.88
CA PRO A 142 10.74 5.44 -3.64
C PRO A 142 11.81 4.35 -3.80
N ALA A 143 12.02 3.54 -2.78
CA ALA A 143 13.03 2.49 -2.77
C ALA A 143 12.46 1.07 -2.71
N ALA A 144 11.37 0.86 -1.98
CA ALA A 144 10.72 -0.45 -1.90
C ALA A 144 9.24 -0.31 -1.52
N VAL A 145 8.44 -1.25 -2.01
CA VAL A 145 6.99 -1.34 -1.75
C VAL A 145 6.63 -2.83 -1.61
N PRO A 146 5.87 -3.23 -0.56
CA PRO A 146 5.48 -4.62 -0.37
C PRO A 146 4.66 -5.13 -1.55
N GLY A 147 4.90 -6.38 -1.96
CA GLY A 147 4.25 -7.03 -3.09
C GLY A 147 4.64 -6.49 -4.47
N VAL A 148 5.41 -5.40 -4.54
CA VAL A 148 5.91 -4.80 -5.78
C VAL A 148 7.39 -5.08 -5.98
N GLY A 149 8.22 -4.80 -4.98
CA GLY A 149 9.66 -5.00 -5.02
C GLY A 149 10.48 -3.79 -4.59
N ALA A 150 11.79 -3.87 -4.81
CA ALA A 150 12.73 -2.79 -4.57
C ALA A 150 13.21 -2.17 -5.89
N ASP A 151 13.48 -0.87 -5.87
CA ASP A 151 14.03 -0.16 -7.01
C ASP A 151 15.48 -0.58 -7.31
N ALA A 152 15.79 -0.78 -8.58
CA ALA A 152 17.12 -1.20 -9.05
C ALA A 152 18.24 -0.22 -8.63
N ALA A 153 17.93 1.06 -8.44
CA ALA A 153 18.89 2.05 -7.96
C ALA A 153 19.41 1.75 -6.54
N PHE A 154 18.65 0.99 -5.75
CA PHE A 154 19.00 0.58 -4.39
C PHE A 154 19.37 -0.91 -4.32
N ALA A 155 19.53 -1.59 -5.46
CA ALA A 155 19.96 -2.97 -5.48
C ALA A 155 21.39 -3.12 -4.92
N PRO A 156 21.64 -4.10 -4.02
CA PRO A 156 22.98 -4.34 -3.50
C PRO A 156 23.93 -4.76 -4.62
N GLN A 157 25.16 -4.26 -4.57
CA GLN A 157 26.23 -4.76 -5.43
C GLN A 157 26.68 -6.14 -4.97
N PRO A 158 27.10 -7.05 -5.87
CA PRO A 158 27.65 -8.35 -5.49
C PRO A 158 28.82 -8.19 -4.49
N GLY A 159 28.69 -8.79 -3.31
CA GLY A 159 29.67 -8.67 -2.22
C GLY A 159 29.69 -7.35 -1.47
N GLY A 160 28.77 -6.42 -1.80
CA GLY A 160 28.60 -5.15 -1.10
C GLY A 160 27.68 -5.25 0.14
N PRO A 161 27.64 -4.20 0.97
CA PRO A 161 26.75 -4.16 2.11
C PRO A 161 25.30 -4.14 1.65
N ALA A 162 24.48 -4.97 2.29
CA ALA A 162 23.04 -5.00 2.07
C ALA A 162 22.32 -5.03 3.41
N VAL A 163 21.19 -4.34 3.46
CA VAL A 163 20.20 -4.51 4.52
C VAL A 163 18.91 -5.00 3.89
N PHE A 164 18.10 -5.67 4.68
CA PHE A 164 16.79 -6.14 4.24
C PHE A 164 15.71 -5.21 4.78
N VAL A 165 14.92 -4.63 3.88
CA VAL A 165 13.65 -4.01 4.26
C VAL A 165 12.60 -5.09 4.30
N THR A 166 11.92 -5.24 5.42
CA THR A 166 10.84 -6.20 5.60
C THR A 166 9.55 -5.46 5.90
N PHE A 167 8.51 -5.80 5.16
CA PHE A 167 7.15 -5.32 5.34
C PHE A 167 6.29 -6.45 5.88
N THR A 168 5.76 -6.28 7.06
CA THR A 168 4.85 -7.22 7.68
C THR A 168 3.49 -6.57 7.82
N LYS A 169 2.45 -7.19 7.30
CA LYS A 169 1.09 -6.77 7.53
C LYS A 169 0.57 -7.45 8.79
N GLU A 170 0.06 -6.68 9.74
CA GLU A 170 -0.70 -7.25 10.84
C GLU A 170 -1.98 -7.85 10.25
N ASP A 171 -2.09 -9.16 10.30
CA ASP A 171 -3.35 -9.83 10.04
C ASP A 171 -4.30 -9.36 11.14
N GLY A 172 -5.26 -8.53 10.75
CA GLY A 172 -6.35 -8.16 11.65
C GLY A 172 -6.97 -9.46 12.14
N ASN A 173 -6.69 -9.79 13.40
CA ASN A 173 -7.26 -10.96 14.03
C ASN A 173 -8.77 -10.80 13.98
N GLU A 174 -9.41 -11.46 13.03
CA GLU A 174 -10.87 -11.65 13.06
C GLU A 174 -11.19 -12.48 14.30
N GLN A 175 -11.55 -11.78 15.35
CA GLN A 175 -12.30 -12.37 16.43
C GLN A 175 -13.79 -12.21 16.19
#